data_ac56f03d3868a5554733280ca3743ab0
#
_entry.id   ac56f03d3868a5554733280ca3743ab0
#
_cell.length_a   1.000
_cell.length_b   1.000
_cell.length_c   1.000
_cell.angle_alpha   90.00
_cell.angle_beta   90.00
_cell.angle_gamma   90.00
#
_symmetry.space_group_name_H-M   'P 1'
#
loop_
_entity.id
_entity.type
_entity.pdbx_description
1 polymer ?
#
loop_
_entity_poly.entity_id
_entity_poly.type
_entity_poly.pdbx_seq_one_letter_code
_entity_poly.pdbx_strand_id
1 'polypeptide(L)'
;FFFSHTIKKQPYNRKLLQAILEKNIELYDHETIVDATNRRLIGFGRYAGIVGAYNGFRAFGIKYDLFTLAKAETLSGKDELITRLKRQTLPNIKIVLSGHGKVGMGAKEILDGMKIKQVSVTDFLSKKYSEPVYVQIDVLDYNKRIDGQVLNNDDFYKNPQDYISDFGRFTKVADVYI
;
A
#
# COMPACT_ATOMS: atom_id res chain seq x y z
N PHE A 1 3.17 9.64 25.11
CA PHE A 1 3.62 9.54 23.71
C PHE A 1 2.84 8.42 22.99
N PHE A 2 1.96 8.75 22.05
CA PHE A 2 1.24 7.77 21.23
C PHE A 2 0.55 8.44 20.02
N PHE A 3 -0.01 7.65 19.12
CA PHE A 3 -0.86 8.15 18.02
C PHE A 3 -2.29 8.35 18.54
N SER A 4 -2.62 9.54 18.99
CA SER A 4 -3.93 9.84 19.54
C SER A 4 -5.01 10.03 18.47
N HIS A 5 -4.59 10.43 17.27
CA HIS A 5 -5.47 10.85 16.17
C HIS A 5 -6.42 12.02 16.52
N THR A 6 -6.20 12.70 17.65
CA THR A 6 -7.08 13.81 18.08
C THR A 6 -6.99 15.01 17.15
N ILE A 7 -5.83 15.22 16.51
CA ILE A 7 -5.62 16.27 15.50
C ILE A 7 -6.59 16.16 14.32
N LYS A 8 -7.08 14.96 14.02
CA LYS A 8 -8.03 14.72 12.92
C LYS A 8 -9.45 15.19 13.25
N LYS A 9 -9.72 15.59 14.49
CA LYS A 9 -11.03 16.09 14.97
C LYS A 9 -12.21 15.16 14.67
N GLN A 10 -11.97 13.85 14.59
CA GLN A 10 -13.01 12.87 14.33
C GLN A 10 -13.89 12.68 15.58
N PRO A 11 -15.22 12.58 15.44
CA PRO A 11 -16.15 12.53 16.58
C PRO A 11 -15.84 11.45 17.61
N TYR A 12 -15.41 10.26 17.17
CA TYR A 12 -15.11 9.15 18.08
C TYR A 12 -13.89 9.41 18.99
N ASN A 13 -12.97 10.34 18.61
CA ASN A 13 -11.81 10.71 19.42
C ASN A 13 -12.08 11.88 20.37
N ARG A 14 -13.28 12.46 20.35
CA ARG A 14 -13.63 13.62 21.20
C ARG A 14 -13.51 13.31 22.69
N LYS A 15 -14.02 12.15 23.11
CA LYS A 15 -13.95 11.73 24.53
C LYS A 15 -12.49 11.57 25.01
N LEU A 16 -11.61 11.03 24.17
CA LEU A 16 -10.21 10.90 24.48
C LEU A 16 -9.57 12.27 24.71
N LEU A 17 -9.79 13.23 23.79
CA LEU A 17 -9.26 14.59 23.94
C LEU A 17 -9.80 15.27 25.19
N GLN A 18 -11.09 15.16 25.47
CA GLN A 18 -11.72 15.72 26.69
C GLN A 18 -11.07 15.14 27.95
N ALA A 19 -10.88 13.82 28.03
CA ALA A 19 -10.24 13.18 29.18
C ALA A 19 -8.78 13.64 29.37
N ILE A 20 -8.02 13.85 28.28
CA ILE A 20 -6.65 14.39 28.34
C ILE A 20 -6.67 15.81 28.94
N LEU A 21 -7.58 16.66 28.49
CA LEU A 21 -7.73 18.04 28.99
C LEU A 21 -8.18 18.08 30.45
N GLU A 22 -9.23 17.31 30.81
CA GLU A 22 -9.76 17.24 32.17
C GLU A 22 -8.73 16.75 33.21
N LYS A 23 -7.86 15.83 32.79
CA LYS A 23 -6.80 15.27 33.63
C LYS A 23 -5.50 16.06 33.57
N ASN A 24 -5.45 17.17 32.83
CA ASN A 24 -4.28 17.99 32.62
C ASN A 24 -3.04 17.17 32.19
N ILE A 25 -3.26 16.21 31.23
CA ILE A 25 -2.22 15.33 30.73
C ILE A 25 -1.42 16.05 29.64
N GLU A 26 -0.10 16.00 29.74
CA GLU A 26 0.79 16.42 28.67
C GLU A 26 0.86 15.36 27.58
N LEU A 27 0.31 15.66 26.37
CA LEU A 27 0.23 14.76 25.25
C LEU A 27 1.27 15.11 24.17
N TYR A 28 2.17 14.17 23.88
CA TYR A 28 3.04 14.20 22.70
C TYR A 28 2.47 13.25 21.65
N ASP A 29 1.69 13.78 20.72
CA ASP A 29 1.09 12.98 19.65
C ASP A 29 2.14 12.70 18.57
N HIS A 30 2.38 11.42 18.30
CA HIS A 30 3.33 10.98 17.26
C HIS A 30 2.96 11.51 15.87
N GLU A 31 1.70 11.84 15.59
CA GLU A 31 1.30 12.41 14.29
C GLU A 31 1.79 13.85 14.09
N THR A 32 2.08 14.57 15.17
CA THR A 32 2.50 15.96 15.12
C THR A 32 4.00 16.17 15.22
N ILE A 33 4.76 15.09 15.43
CA ILE A 33 6.22 15.16 15.47
C ILE A 33 6.75 15.16 14.03
N VAL A 34 7.24 16.34 13.61
CA VAL A 34 7.66 16.60 12.22
C VAL A 34 9.08 17.19 12.19
N ASP A 35 9.73 17.10 11.02
CA ASP A 35 10.99 17.78 10.75
C ASP A 35 10.78 19.24 10.32
N ALA A 36 11.88 19.96 10.03
CA ALA A 36 11.86 21.37 9.60
C ALA A 36 11.08 21.59 8.28
N THR A 37 10.83 20.55 7.50
CA THR A 37 10.05 20.57 6.25
C THR A 37 8.61 20.09 6.43
N ASN A 38 8.15 19.98 7.69
CA ASN A 38 6.82 19.50 8.08
C ASN A 38 6.53 18.04 7.68
N ARG A 39 7.57 17.21 7.49
CA ARG A 39 7.42 15.77 7.24
C ARG A 39 7.39 15.01 8.57
N ARG A 40 6.45 14.08 8.71
CA ARG A 40 6.37 13.23 9.91
C ARG A 40 7.65 12.44 10.13
N LEU A 41 8.19 12.50 11.34
CA LEU A 41 9.33 11.68 11.78
C LEU A 41 8.91 10.28 12.17
N ILE A 42 7.73 10.11 12.75
CA ILE A 42 7.21 8.81 13.21
C ILE A 42 6.08 8.36 12.29
N GLY A 43 6.17 7.12 11.80
CA GLY A 43 5.15 6.54 10.94
C GLY A 43 5.38 5.04 10.70
N PHE A 44 4.30 4.32 10.40
CA PHE A 44 4.29 2.87 10.17
C PHE A 44 4.15 2.49 8.70
N GLY A 45 4.40 3.41 7.76
CA GLY A 45 4.15 3.21 6.33
C GLY A 45 4.72 1.90 5.79
N ARG A 46 5.99 1.58 6.09
CA ARG A 46 6.61 0.31 5.68
C ARG A 46 5.84 -0.90 6.22
N TYR A 47 5.52 -0.91 7.50
CA TYR A 47 4.79 -2.03 8.13
C TYR A 47 3.35 -2.12 7.64
N ALA A 48 2.70 -1.00 7.36
CA ALA A 48 1.37 -0.99 6.75
C ALA A 48 1.39 -1.69 5.39
N GLY A 49 2.42 -1.44 4.57
CA GLY A 49 2.62 -2.12 3.29
C GLY A 49 2.86 -3.63 3.44
N ILE A 50 3.74 -4.03 4.37
CA ILE A 50 4.03 -5.44 4.66
C ILE A 50 2.75 -6.18 5.05
N VAL A 51 2.02 -5.67 6.04
CA VAL A 51 0.79 -6.31 6.53
C VAL A 51 -0.33 -6.22 5.50
N GLY A 52 -0.43 -5.10 4.76
CA GLY A 52 -1.42 -4.92 3.71
C GLY A 52 -1.26 -5.95 2.59
N ALA A 53 -0.03 -6.15 2.09
CA ALA A 53 0.24 -7.16 1.07
C ALA A 53 -0.05 -8.58 1.56
N TYR A 54 0.38 -8.93 2.78
CA TYR A 54 0.06 -10.22 3.38
C TYR A 54 -1.44 -10.46 3.49
N ASN A 55 -2.20 -9.48 3.97
CA ASN A 55 -3.65 -9.57 4.08
C ASN A 55 -4.33 -9.60 2.70
N GLY A 56 -3.76 -8.96 1.69
CA GLY A 56 -4.19 -9.08 0.31
C GLY A 56 -4.14 -10.54 -0.18
N PHE A 57 -3.02 -11.23 0.04
CA PHE A 57 -2.90 -12.66 -0.27
C PHE A 57 -3.82 -13.52 0.60
N ARG A 58 -3.97 -13.19 1.88
CA ARG A 58 -4.91 -13.89 2.76
C ARG A 58 -6.36 -13.78 2.23
N ALA A 59 -6.77 -12.60 1.83
CA ALA A 59 -8.09 -12.36 1.24
C ALA A 59 -8.26 -13.11 -0.09
N PHE A 60 -7.23 -13.11 -0.93
CA PHE A 60 -7.20 -13.84 -2.19
C PHE A 60 -7.38 -15.36 -1.97
N GLY A 61 -6.60 -15.94 -1.06
CA GLY A 61 -6.72 -17.36 -0.72
C GLY A 61 -8.11 -17.76 -0.24
N ILE A 62 -8.73 -16.96 0.61
CA ILE A 62 -10.10 -17.18 1.11
C ILE A 62 -11.12 -17.02 -0.02
N LYS A 63 -11.01 -15.94 -0.81
CA LYS A 63 -11.96 -15.64 -1.88
C LYS A 63 -12.07 -16.75 -2.93
N TYR A 64 -10.94 -17.38 -3.25
CA TYR A 64 -10.85 -18.40 -4.30
C TYR A 64 -10.73 -19.83 -3.75
N ASP A 65 -10.89 -20.00 -2.43
CA ASP A 65 -10.79 -21.30 -1.73
C ASP A 65 -9.48 -22.05 -2.02
N LEU A 66 -8.36 -21.31 -2.04
CA LEU A 66 -7.05 -21.86 -2.38
C LEU A 66 -6.25 -22.23 -1.14
N PHE A 67 -6.26 -21.37 -0.14
CA PHE A 67 -5.53 -21.55 1.13
C PHE A 67 -6.05 -20.61 2.21
N THR A 68 -5.73 -20.97 3.47
CA THR A 68 -5.99 -20.12 4.64
C THR A 68 -4.69 -19.72 5.30
N LEU A 69 -4.50 -18.42 5.55
CA LEU A 69 -3.37 -17.88 6.28
C LEU A 69 -3.82 -17.38 7.67
N ALA A 70 -2.95 -17.53 8.66
CA ALA A 70 -3.17 -16.96 9.98
C ALA A 70 -3.26 -15.43 9.91
N LYS A 71 -3.89 -14.81 10.89
CA LYS A 71 -3.93 -13.34 10.96
C LYS A 71 -2.53 -12.78 11.23
N ALA A 72 -2.18 -11.66 10.59
CA ALA A 72 -0.84 -11.07 10.70
C ALA A 72 -0.44 -10.74 12.15
N GLU A 73 -1.39 -10.29 12.96
CA GLU A 73 -1.15 -9.95 14.38
C GLU A 73 -0.81 -11.15 15.28
N THR A 74 -1.04 -12.37 14.80
CA THR A 74 -0.69 -13.60 15.55
C THR A 74 0.69 -14.14 15.22
N LEU A 75 1.43 -13.48 14.31
CA LEU A 75 2.71 -13.92 13.80
C LEU A 75 3.86 -13.07 14.36
N SER A 76 5.03 -13.67 14.46
CA SER A 76 6.21 -13.07 15.13
C SER A 76 6.84 -11.92 14.35
N GLY A 77 6.58 -11.80 13.04
CA GLY A 77 7.12 -10.73 12.22
C GLY A 77 7.16 -11.03 10.72
N LYS A 78 7.78 -10.13 9.96
CA LYS A 78 7.83 -10.19 8.49
C LYS A 78 8.34 -11.52 7.95
N ASP A 79 9.38 -12.09 8.54
CA ASP A 79 9.99 -13.31 8.03
C ASP A 79 9.07 -14.52 8.17
N GLU A 80 8.26 -14.56 9.24
CA GLU A 80 7.21 -15.56 9.37
C GLU A 80 6.09 -15.36 8.36
N LEU A 81 5.66 -14.11 8.11
CA LEU A 81 4.69 -13.80 7.07
C LEU A 81 5.14 -14.35 5.71
N ILE A 82 6.38 -14.06 5.31
CA ILE A 82 6.96 -14.52 4.05
C ILE A 82 7.06 -16.05 4.02
N THR A 83 7.50 -16.67 5.10
CA THR A 83 7.63 -18.12 5.19
C THR A 83 6.28 -18.83 4.99
N ARG A 84 5.21 -18.30 5.59
CA ARG A 84 3.86 -18.84 5.43
C ARG A 84 3.33 -18.68 4.02
N LEU A 85 3.58 -17.51 3.41
CA LEU A 85 3.20 -17.26 2.01
C LEU A 85 3.93 -18.16 1.03
N LYS A 86 5.24 -18.39 1.22
CA LYS A 86 6.03 -19.30 0.37
C LYS A 86 5.56 -20.75 0.36
N ARG A 87 4.83 -21.17 1.38
CA ARG A 87 4.25 -22.53 1.45
C ARG A 87 2.97 -22.66 0.63
N GLN A 88 2.44 -21.55 0.13
CA GLN A 88 1.22 -21.55 -0.67
C GLN A 88 1.55 -21.61 -2.15
N THR A 89 0.74 -22.35 -2.89
CA THR A 89 0.80 -22.36 -4.36
C THR A 89 -0.12 -21.28 -4.88
N LEU A 90 0.44 -20.31 -5.59
CA LEU A 90 -0.33 -19.29 -6.28
C LEU A 90 -0.59 -19.70 -7.73
N PRO A 91 -1.78 -19.46 -8.26
CA PRO A 91 -2.04 -19.57 -9.69
C PRO A 91 -1.27 -18.50 -10.47
N ASN A 92 -1.33 -18.55 -11.80
CA ASN A 92 -0.66 -17.59 -12.70
C ASN A 92 -1.33 -16.21 -12.66
N ILE A 93 -1.24 -15.54 -11.53
CA ILE A 93 -1.89 -14.24 -11.29
C ILE A 93 -0.99 -13.06 -11.66
N LYS A 94 -1.64 -11.98 -12.07
CA LYS A 94 -1.03 -10.68 -12.37
C LYS A 94 -1.39 -9.70 -11.26
N ILE A 95 -0.38 -9.17 -10.58
CA ILE A 95 -0.54 -8.30 -9.40
C ILE A 95 -0.11 -6.88 -9.77
N VAL A 96 -0.96 -5.90 -9.53
CA VAL A 96 -0.59 -4.48 -9.56
C VAL A 96 -0.26 -4.02 -8.16
N LEU A 97 0.93 -3.47 -7.97
CA LEU A 97 1.35 -2.75 -6.78
C LEU A 97 1.45 -1.26 -7.10
N SER A 98 0.71 -0.41 -6.38
CA SER A 98 0.74 1.03 -6.60
C SER A 98 1.63 1.75 -5.59
N GLY A 99 2.37 2.75 -6.10
CA GLY A 99 3.19 3.65 -5.32
C GLY A 99 4.60 3.15 -5.01
N HIS A 100 5.53 4.12 -4.95
CA HIS A 100 6.95 3.93 -4.61
C HIS A 100 7.30 4.52 -3.24
N GLY A 101 6.30 4.95 -2.46
CA GLY A 101 6.48 5.45 -1.10
C GLY A 101 6.72 4.33 -0.07
N LYS A 102 6.83 4.71 1.20
CA LYS A 102 7.12 3.77 2.31
C LYS A 102 6.14 2.58 2.36
N VAL A 103 4.86 2.79 2.03
CA VAL A 103 3.83 1.74 2.02
C VAL A 103 4.07 0.78 0.84
N GLY A 104 4.18 1.32 -0.40
CA GLY A 104 4.44 0.50 -1.59
C GLY A 104 5.73 -0.30 -1.47
N MET A 105 6.80 0.30 -0.93
CA MET A 105 8.07 -0.41 -0.70
C MET A 105 7.92 -1.51 0.36
N GLY A 106 7.11 -1.31 1.40
CA GLY A 106 6.81 -2.36 2.37
C GLY A 106 6.03 -3.52 1.75
N ALA A 107 5.05 -3.24 0.90
CA ALA A 107 4.32 -4.27 0.16
C ALA A 107 5.25 -5.03 -0.82
N LYS A 108 6.16 -4.30 -1.49
CA LYS A 108 7.18 -4.89 -2.36
C LYS A 108 8.06 -5.91 -1.64
N GLU A 109 8.43 -5.66 -0.38
CA GLU A 109 9.22 -6.61 0.41
C GLU A 109 8.53 -7.98 0.55
N ILE A 110 7.21 -8.03 0.61
CA ILE A 110 6.45 -9.29 0.63
C ILE A 110 6.51 -9.97 -0.73
N LEU A 111 6.27 -9.24 -1.83
CA LEU A 111 6.31 -9.80 -3.19
C LEU A 111 7.70 -10.34 -3.53
N ASP A 112 8.76 -9.57 -3.26
CA ASP A 112 10.15 -9.99 -3.45
C ASP A 112 10.52 -11.18 -2.54
N GLY A 113 10.06 -11.13 -1.28
CA GLY A 113 10.22 -12.21 -0.33
C GLY A 113 9.60 -13.53 -0.81
N MET A 114 8.48 -13.47 -1.50
CA MET A 114 7.84 -14.61 -2.17
C MET A 114 8.53 -15.02 -3.47
N LYS A 115 9.51 -14.24 -3.96
CA LYS A 115 10.18 -14.39 -5.25
C LYS A 115 9.24 -14.22 -6.45
N ILE A 116 8.16 -13.45 -6.31
CA ILE A 116 7.31 -13.10 -7.43
C ILE A 116 8.07 -12.15 -8.35
N LYS A 117 8.10 -12.45 -9.65
CA LYS A 117 8.87 -11.70 -10.63
C LYS A 117 8.24 -10.33 -10.89
N GLN A 118 9.03 -9.26 -10.77
CA GLN A 118 8.64 -7.94 -11.25
C GLN A 118 8.81 -7.84 -12.76
N VAL A 119 7.83 -7.25 -13.45
CA VAL A 119 7.85 -7.04 -14.89
C VAL A 119 7.62 -5.57 -15.23
N SER A 120 7.94 -5.15 -16.44
CA SER A 120 7.66 -3.79 -16.94
C SER A 120 6.16 -3.56 -17.14
N VAL A 121 5.73 -2.29 -17.13
CA VAL A 121 4.32 -1.92 -17.44
C VAL A 121 3.89 -2.47 -18.80
N THR A 122 4.72 -2.32 -19.83
CA THR A 122 4.44 -2.81 -21.17
C THR A 122 4.24 -4.33 -21.20
N ASP A 123 5.13 -5.06 -20.56
CA ASP A 123 5.06 -6.51 -20.49
C ASP A 123 3.86 -6.99 -19.67
N PHE A 124 3.59 -6.31 -18.56
CA PHE A 124 2.41 -6.61 -17.73
C PHE A 124 1.11 -6.49 -18.51
N LEU A 125 0.97 -5.44 -19.31
CA LEU A 125 -0.25 -5.20 -20.08
C LEU A 125 -0.41 -6.14 -21.27
N SER A 126 0.70 -6.52 -21.94
CA SER A 126 0.66 -7.24 -23.22
C SER A 126 0.93 -8.75 -23.15
N LYS A 127 1.69 -9.22 -22.16
CA LYS A 127 2.12 -10.64 -22.09
C LYS A 127 1.23 -11.46 -21.18
N LYS A 128 1.16 -12.76 -21.49
CA LYS A 128 0.65 -13.80 -20.58
C LYS A 128 1.84 -14.49 -19.89
N TYR A 129 1.61 -14.97 -18.68
CA TYR A 129 2.64 -15.62 -17.87
C TYR A 129 2.15 -16.97 -17.38
N SER A 130 3.08 -17.92 -17.20
CA SER A 130 2.85 -19.24 -16.61
C SER A 130 3.16 -19.26 -15.10
N GLU A 131 3.49 -18.12 -14.51
CA GLU A 131 3.83 -17.94 -13.10
C GLU A 131 3.27 -16.60 -12.59
N PRO A 132 3.12 -16.43 -11.27
CA PRO A 132 2.72 -15.14 -10.71
C PRO A 132 3.74 -14.06 -11.07
N VAL A 133 3.24 -12.89 -11.47
CA VAL A 133 4.06 -11.69 -11.74
C VAL A 133 3.45 -10.44 -11.12
N TYR A 134 4.27 -9.44 -10.86
CA TYR A 134 3.75 -8.15 -10.45
C TYR A 134 4.37 -7.00 -11.25
N VAL A 135 3.64 -5.91 -11.35
CA VAL A 135 4.12 -4.62 -11.81
C VAL A 135 4.00 -3.61 -10.68
N GLN A 136 5.02 -2.78 -10.48
CA GLN A 136 4.92 -1.62 -9.58
C GLN A 136 4.73 -0.37 -10.42
N ILE A 137 3.69 0.39 -10.13
CA ILE A 137 3.26 1.57 -10.88
C ILE A 137 3.14 2.80 -9.99
N ASP A 138 3.30 3.97 -10.57
CA ASP A 138 3.05 5.24 -9.90
C ASP A 138 2.01 6.10 -10.65
N VAL A 139 1.82 7.32 -10.18
CA VAL A 139 0.81 8.23 -10.74
C VAL A 139 0.99 8.52 -12.23
N LEU A 140 2.22 8.45 -12.74
CA LEU A 140 2.50 8.67 -14.16
C LEU A 140 2.17 7.45 -15.03
N ASP A 141 2.16 6.24 -14.44
CA ASP A 141 1.83 5.03 -15.17
C ASP A 141 0.32 4.87 -15.41
N TYR A 142 -0.52 5.45 -14.54
CA TYR A 142 -1.96 5.25 -14.61
C TYR A 142 -2.78 6.53 -14.76
N ASN A 143 -2.13 7.65 -15.06
CA ASN A 143 -2.77 8.88 -15.48
C ASN A 143 -2.21 9.33 -16.83
N LYS A 144 -2.93 10.21 -17.51
CA LYS A 144 -2.50 10.89 -18.72
C LYS A 144 -3.03 12.33 -18.73
N ARG A 145 -2.28 13.24 -19.32
CA ARG A 145 -2.73 14.61 -19.51
C ARG A 145 -3.82 14.66 -20.57
N ILE A 146 -4.81 15.52 -20.33
CA ILE A 146 -5.92 15.74 -21.27
C ILE A 146 -5.42 16.32 -22.60
N ASP A 147 -4.39 17.17 -22.55
CA ASP A 147 -3.78 17.84 -23.70
C ASP A 147 -2.73 17.00 -24.44
N GLY A 148 -2.45 15.78 -23.99
CA GLY A 148 -1.48 14.86 -24.58
C GLY A 148 -0.01 15.23 -24.36
N GLN A 149 0.30 16.23 -23.54
CA GLN A 149 1.68 16.59 -23.19
C GLN A 149 2.33 15.56 -22.26
N VAL A 150 3.66 15.69 -22.09
CA VAL A 150 4.45 14.81 -21.22
C VAL A 150 4.00 14.94 -19.78
N LEU A 151 3.87 13.79 -19.12
CA LEU A 151 3.52 13.67 -17.73
C LEU A 151 4.67 14.15 -16.82
N ASN A 152 4.30 14.84 -15.72
CA ASN A 152 5.24 15.28 -14.70
C ASN A 152 4.60 15.15 -13.32
N ASN A 153 5.30 14.56 -12.38
CA ASN A 153 4.82 14.34 -11.01
C ASN A 153 4.45 15.64 -10.30
N ASP A 154 5.34 16.63 -10.34
CA ASP A 154 5.10 17.92 -9.66
C ASP A 154 3.91 18.66 -10.25
N ASP A 155 3.74 18.58 -11.56
CA ASP A 155 2.61 19.17 -12.26
C ASP A 155 1.30 18.42 -11.92
N PHE A 156 1.32 17.09 -11.87
CA PHE A 156 0.17 16.30 -11.47
C PHE A 156 -0.38 16.71 -10.09
N TYR A 157 0.50 16.89 -9.10
CA TYR A 157 0.08 17.28 -7.76
C TYR A 157 -0.38 18.74 -7.64
N LYS A 158 0.11 19.62 -8.52
CA LYS A 158 -0.30 21.03 -8.55
C LYS A 158 -1.57 21.27 -9.37
N ASN A 159 -1.72 20.55 -10.47
CA ASN A 159 -2.77 20.74 -11.47
C ASN A 159 -3.50 19.42 -11.79
N PRO A 160 -4.07 18.70 -10.80
CA PRO A 160 -4.69 17.39 -11.01
C PRO A 160 -5.88 17.42 -11.98
N GLN A 161 -6.53 18.58 -12.17
CA GLN A 161 -7.63 18.77 -13.10
C GLN A 161 -7.21 18.61 -14.58
N ASP A 162 -5.92 18.74 -14.90
CA ASP A 162 -5.39 18.60 -16.25
C ASP A 162 -5.11 17.13 -16.62
N TYR A 163 -5.42 16.22 -15.72
CA TYR A 163 -5.15 14.79 -15.85
C TYR A 163 -6.43 13.96 -15.78
N ILE A 164 -6.43 12.86 -16.51
CA ILE A 164 -7.48 11.83 -16.45
C ILE A 164 -6.86 10.49 -16.13
N SER A 165 -7.61 9.65 -15.42
CA SER A 165 -7.17 8.30 -15.06
C SER A 165 -7.14 7.38 -16.29
N ASP A 166 -6.04 6.66 -16.45
CA ASP A 166 -5.87 5.55 -17.40
C ASP A 166 -5.68 4.19 -16.65
N PHE A 167 -6.06 4.17 -15.37
CA PHE A 167 -5.94 2.99 -14.52
C PHE A 167 -6.74 1.79 -15.04
N GLY A 168 -7.83 2.04 -15.77
CA GLY A 168 -8.69 1.00 -16.33
C GLY A 168 -7.96 -0.04 -17.20
N ARG A 169 -6.83 0.32 -17.83
CA ARG A 169 -6.02 -0.65 -18.60
C ARG A 169 -5.37 -1.73 -17.71
N PHE A 170 -5.04 -1.39 -16.46
CA PHE A 170 -4.50 -2.34 -15.49
C PHE A 170 -5.59 -3.25 -14.92
N THR A 171 -6.77 -2.71 -14.59
CA THR A 171 -7.87 -3.50 -14.01
C THR A 171 -8.42 -4.57 -14.96
N LYS A 172 -8.24 -4.38 -16.27
CA LYS A 172 -8.66 -5.38 -17.28
C LYS A 172 -7.80 -6.64 -17.30
N VAL A 173 -6.59 -6.59 -16.78
CA VAL A 173 -5.61 -7.68 -16.87
C VAL A 173 -5.04 -8.12 -15.52
N ALA A 174 -5.32 -7.39 -14.46
CA ALA A 174 -4.86 -7.70 -13.10
C ALA A 174 -5.88 -8.58 -12.36
N ASP A 175 -5.37 -9.54 -11.60
CA ASP A 175 -6.15 -10.39 -10.69
C ASP A 175 -6.17 -9.83 -9.27
N VAL A 176 -5.09 -9.13 -8.88
CA VAL A 176 -4.91 -8.53 -7.55
C VAL A 176 -4.36 -7.12 -7.67
N TYR A 177 -4.88 -6.22 -6.84
CA TYR A 177 -4.39 -4.85 -6.68
C TYR A 177 -4.01 -4.59 -5.22
N ILE A 178 -2.79 -4.08 -5.00
CA ILE A 178 -2.20 -3.71 -3.71
C ILE A 178 -1.81 -2.25 -3.70
#